data_0de74a2871ad1384548e7a75e5128fb4
#
_entry.id   0de74a2871ad1384548e7a75e5128fb4
#
_cell.length_a   1.000
_cell.length_b   1.000
_cell.length_c   1.000
_cell.angle_alpha   90.00
_cell.angle_beta   90.00
_cell.angle_gamma   90.00
#
_symmetry.space_group_name_H-M   'P 1'
#
loop_
_entity.id
_entity.type
_entity.pdbx_description
1 polymer ?
#
loop_
_entity_poly.entity_id
_entity_poly.type
_entity_poly.pdbx_seq_one_letter_code
_entity_poly.pdbx_strand_id
1 'polypeptide(L)'
;MKIAINSKNYKVKFGYGAIRRIVEFYGYKKPSDYDKLVKKFKLDKIEDPDFAQLAFLGELFKAAIENAGEEIDFTTDDLLENISSQPTTMTDLIDEFQKSQVQPDVNPDTRGK
;
A
#
# COMPACT_ATOMS: atom_id res chain seq x y z
N MET A 1 -1.41 1.90 12.46
CA MET A 1 -2.21 2.98 11.84
C MET A 1 -3.63 2.51 11.62
N LYS A 2 -4.59 3.42 11.70
CA LYS A 2 -6.00 3.11 11.43
C LYS A 2 -6.58 4.14 10.47
N ILE A 3 -7.50 3.71 9.63
CA ILE A 3 -8.21 4.62 8.72
C ILE A 3 -9.72 4.34 8.80
N ALA A 4 -10.51 5.35 8.43
CA ALA A 4 -11.96 5.21 8.41
C ALA A 4 -12.45 5.02 6.98
N ILE A 5 -13.26 3.99 6.75
CA ILE A 5 -13.86 3.71 5.45
C ILE A 5 -15.33 3.38 5.70
N ASN A 6 -16.23 4.14 5.10
CA ASN A 6 -17.67 3.96 5.28
C ASN A 6 -18.07 3.98 6.76
N SER A 7 -17.49 4.92 7.52
CA SER A 7 -17.77 5.12 8.95
C SER A 7 -17.30 4.00 9.86
N LYS A 8 -16.41 3.14 9.37
CA LYS A 8 -15.85 2.04 10.15
C LYS A 8 -14.33 2.17 10.16
N ASN A 9 -13.71 1.94 11.29
CA ASN A 9 -12.25 2.02 11.43
C ASN A 9 -11.59 0.69 11.10
N TYR A 10 -10.51 0.74 10.33
CA TYR A 10 -9.73 -0.43 9.94
C TYR A 10 -8.27 -0.22 10.29
N LYS A 11 -7.64 -1.27 10.78
CA LYS A 11 -6.19 -1.27 11.01
C LYS A 11 -5.48 -1.43 9.67
N VAL A 12 -4.29 -0.81 9.58
CA VAL A 12 -3.46 -0.88 8.37
C VAL A 12 -2.07 -1.35 8.79
N LYS A 13 -1.54 -2.35 8.11
CA LYS A 13 -0.19 -2.85 8.38
C LYS A 13 0.51 -3.14 7.05
N PHE A 14 1.42 -2.27 6.68
CA PHE A 14 2.30 -2.53 5.54
C PHE A 14 3.39 -3.51 5.96
N GLY A 15 4.04 -4.11 5.00
CA GLY A 15 5.09 -5.08 5.25
C GLY A 15 5.01 -6.23 4.28
N TYR A 16 5.68 -7.33 4.61
CA TYR A 16 5.78 -8.49 3.71
C TYR A 16 4.40 -8.97 3.22
N GLY A 17 3.44 -9.12 4.13
CA GLY A 17 2.12 -9.64 3.76
C GLY A 17 1.36 -8.74 2.79
N ALA A 18 1.50 -7.43 2.95
CA ALA A 18 0.88 -6.48 2.02
C ALA A 18 1.55 -6.54 0.66
N ILE A 19 2.89 -6.58 0.64
CA ILE A 19 3.66 -6.67 -0.60
C ILE A 19 3.32 -7.96 -1.35
N ARG A 20 3.26 -9.07 -0.65
CA ARG A 20 2.91 -10.35 -1.26
C ARG A 20 1.54 -10.29 -1.92
N ARG A 21 0.56 -9.75 -1.20
CA ARG A 21 -0.80 -9.67 -1.73
C ARG A 21 -0.90 -8.80 -2.98
N ILE A 22 -0.21 -7.65 -2.99
CA ILE A 22 -0.28 -6.77 -4.15
C ILE A 22 0.45 -7.36 -5.36
N VAL A 23 1.59 -7.99 -5.13
CA VAL A 23 2.36 -8.66 -6.19
C VAL A 23 1.51 -9.77 -6.83
N GLU A 24 0.90 -10.61 -6.00
CA GLU A 24 0.04 -11.68 -6.49
C GLU A 24 -1.21 -11.16 -7.20
N PHE A 25 -1.76 -10.05 -6.70
CA PHE A 25 -2.93 -9.43 -7.33
C PHE A 25 -2.64 -9.05 -8.79
N TYR A 26 -1.43 -8.60 -9.08
CA TYR A 26 -1.04 -8.21 -10.44
C TYR A 26 -0.47 -9.38 -11.25
N GLY A 27 -0.57 -10.60 -10.73
CA GLY A 27 -0.21 -11.81 -11.47
C GLY A 27 1.25 -12.19 -11.40
N TYR A 28 2.02 -11.59 -10.52
CA TYR A 28 3.43 -11.93 -10.31
C TYR A 28 3.56 -12.91 -9.16
N LYS A 29 4.74 -13.50 -9.01
CA LYS A 29 4.95 -14.57 -8.02
C LYS A 29 6.16 -14.35 -7.11
N LYS A 30 7.01 -13.39 -7.38
CA LYS A 30 8.26 -13.21 -6.65
C LYS A 30 8.29 -11.86 -5.94
N PRO A 31 8.90 -11.80 -4.75
CA PRO A 31 9.05 -10.50 -4.05
C PRO A 31 9.76 -9.46 -4.90
N SER A 32 10.75 -9.87 -5.71
CA SER A 32 11.47 -8.95 -6.58
C SER A 32 10.59 -8.33 -7.67
N ASP A 33 9.45 -8.93 -7.96
CA ASP A 33 8.52 -8.39 -8.95
C ASP A 33 7.86 -7.11 -8.46
N TYR A 34 7.92 -6.84 -7.15
CA TYR A 34 7.41 -5.59 -6.61
C TYR A 34 8.12 -4.38 -7.23
N ASP A 35 9.43 -4.49 -7.45
CA ASP A 35 10.18 -3.40 -8.12
C ASP A 35 9.66 -3.12 -9.51
N LYS A 36 9.21 -4.16 -10.21
CA LYS A 36 8.62 -3.99 -11.54
C LYS A 36 7.33 -3.18 -11.46
N LEU A 37 6.53 -3.42 -10.43
CA LEU A 37 5.30 -2.68 -10.22
C LEU A 37 5.58 -1.22 -9.88
N VAL A 38 6.57 -0.97 -9.02
CA VAL A 38 6.96 0.39 -8.66
C VAL A 38 7.37 1.18 -9.90
N LYS A 39 8.16 0.57 -10.78
CA LYS A 39 8.59 1.21 -12.01
C LYS A 39 7.44 1.40 -13.00
N LYS A 40 6.60 0.39 -13.14
CA LYS A 40 5.46 0.43 -14.05
C LYS A 40 4.50 1.57 -13.71
N PHE A 41 4.23 1.75 -12.43
CA PHE A 41 3.28 2.76 -11.96
C PHE A 41 3.96 4.06 -11.52
N LYS A 42 5.30 4.15 -11.66
CA LYS A 42 6.07 5.35 -11.31
C LYS A 42 5.80 5.82 -9.89
N LEU A 43 5.80 4.89 -8.96
CA LEU A 43 5.42 5.16 -7.56
C LEU A 43 6.45 5.99 -6.80
N ASP A 44 7.66 6.10 -7.31
CA ASP A 44 8.71 6.88 -6.68
C ASP A 44 8.49 8.40 -6.81
N LYS A 45 7.60 8.83 -7.71
CA LYS A 45 7.34 10.25 -7.95
C LYS A 45 5.86 10.51 -8.20
N ILE A 46 5.04 10.22 -7.20
CA ILE A 46 3.60 10.48 -7.32
C ILE A 46 3.31 11.92 -6.89
N GLU A 47 3.01 12.78 -7.83
CA GLU A 47 2.59 14.16 -7.54
C GLU A 47 1.14 14.38 -7.92
N ASP A 48 0.77 13.99 -9.13
CA ASP A 48 -0.59 14.11 -9.63
C ASP A 48 -0.97 12.74 -10.19
N PRO A 49 -1.45 11.82 -9.34
CA PRO A 49 -1.65 10.43 -9.74
C PRO A 49 -2.75 10.28 -10.78
N ASP A 50 -2.47 9.46 -11.80
CA ASP A 50 -3.49 9.06 -12.76
C ASP A 50 -4.33 7.92 -12.18
N PHE A 51 -5.38 7.50 -12.92
CA PHE A 51 -6.27 6.45 -12.44
C PHE A 51 -5.56 5.11 -12.22
N ALA A 52 -4.56 4.81 -13.04
CA ALA A 52 -3.81 3.57 -12.86
C ALA A 52 -3.02 3.58 -11.56
N GLN A 53 -2.39 4.72 -11.24
CA GLN A 53 -1.67 4.88 -9.99
C GLN A 53 -2.61 4.83 -8.79
N LEU A 54 -3.77 5.49 -8.89
CA LEU A 54 -4.76 5.46 -7.82
C LEU A 54 -5.30 4.05 -7.60
N ALA A 55 -5.54 3.30 -8.67
CA ALA A 55 -6.00 1.92 -8.57
C ALA A 55 -4.96 1.06 -7.86
N PHE A 56 -3.67 1.23 -8.21
CA PHE A 56 -2.59 0.51 -7.54
C PHE A 56 -2.56 0.84 -6.05
N LEU A 57 -2.61 2.13 -5.71
CA LEU A 57 -2.58 2.55 -4.32
C LEU A 57 -3.78 1.98 -3.54
N GLY A 58 -4.95 2.00 -4.16
CA GLY A 58 -6.16 1.43 -3.53
C GLY A 58 -5.99 -0.05 -3.25
N GLU A 59 -5.47 -0.81 -4.20
CA GLU A 59 -5.24 -2.25 -4.00
C GLU A 59 -4.16 -2.49 -2.95
N LEU A 60 -3.11 -1.66 -2.95
CA LEU A 60 -2.05 -1.77 -1.96
C LEU A 60 -2.57 -1.50 -0.54
N PHE A 61 -3.37 -0.45 -0.39
CA PHE A 61 -3.95 -0.12 0.92
C PHE A 61 -4.90 -1.22 1.39
N LYS A 62 -5.70 -1.77 0.47
CA LYS A 62 -6.57 -2.88 0.77
C LYS A 62 -5.78 -4.10 1.25
N ALA A 63 -4.67 -4.38 0.56
CA ALA A 63 -3.77 -5.47 0.95
C ALA A 63 -3.19 -5.24 2.35
N ALA A 64 -2.86 -3.99 2.67
CA ALA A 64 -2.33 -3.65 3.99
C ALA A 64 -3.38 -3.81 5.09
N ILE A 65 -4.64 -3.53 4.78
CA ILE A 65 -5.74 -3.73 5.72
C ILE A 65 -5.94 -5.22 5.97
N GLU A 66 -5.93 -6.03 4.91
CA GLU A 66 -6.02 -7.49 5.06
C GLU A 66 -4.84 -8.04 5.85
N ASN A 67 -3.64 -7.50 5.61
CA ASN A 67 -2.45 -7.91 6.32
C ASN A 67 -2.52 -7.58 7.82
N ALA A 68 -3.32 -6.60 8.19
CA ALA A 68 -3.56 -6.25 9.59
C ALA A 68 -4.59 -7.16 10.25
N GLY A 69 -5.17 -8.11 9.52
CA GLY A 69 -6.15 -9.05 10.05
C GLY A 69 -7.59 -8.60 9.91
N GLU A 70 -7.84 -7.53 9.20
CA GLU A 70 -9.21 -7.04 9.01
C GLU A 70 -9.89 -7.73 7.84
N GLU A 71 -11.20 -7.84 7.92
CA GLU A 71 -12.00 -8.33 6.79
C GLU A 71 -12.31 -7.18 5.85
N ILE A 72 -12.26 -7.45 4.55
CA ILE A 72 -12.56 -6.44 3.53
C ILE A 72 -14.05 -6.55 3.17
N ASP A 73 -14.81 -5.54 3.56
CA ASP A 73 -16.25 -5.45 3.25
C ASP A 73 -16.56 -4.18 2.45
N PHE A 74 -15.59 -3.69 1.70
CA PHE A 74 -15.73 -2.50 0.87
C PHE A 74 -14.98 -2.74 -0.44
N THR A 75 -15.31 -1.93 -1.45
CA THR A 75 -14.61 -2.01 -2.74
C THR A 75 -13.40 -1.07 -2.74
N THR A 76 -12.52 -1.28 -3.73
CA THR A 76 -11.39 -0.37 -3.91
C THR A 76 -11.87 1.05 -4.19
N ASP A 77 -12.96 1.19 -4.94
CA ASP A 77 -13.55 2.50 -5.19
C ASP A 77 -14.04 3.15 -3.90
N ASP A 78 -14.68 2.40 -3.03
CA ASP A 78 -15.09 2.91 -1.72
C ASP A 78 -13.89 3.42 -0.92
N LEU A 79 -12.83 2.64 -0.91
CA LEU A 79 -11.59 3.01 -0.21
C LEU A 79 -11.04 4.32 -0.75
N LEU A 80 -10.89 4.42 -2.06
CA LEU A 80 -10.34 5.61 -2.70
C LEU A 80 -11.23 6.83 -2.48
N GLU A 81 -12.53 6.65 -2.55
CA GLU A 81 -13.49 7.74 -2.32
C GLU A 81 -13.36 8.27 -0.89
N ASN A 82 -13.29 7.38 0.08
CA ASN A 82 -13.14 7.77 1.48
C ASN A 82 -11.82 8.49 1.72
N ILE A 83 -10.74 7.99 1.14
CA ILE A 83 -9.42 8.60 1.28
C ILE A 83 -9.38 9.97 0.61
N SER A 84 -9.99 10.09 -0.57
CA SER A 84 -10.03 11.37 -1.30
C SER A 84 -10.73 12.46 -0.52
N SER A 85 -11.71 12.12 0.30
CA SER A 85 -12.42 13.09 1.14
C SER A 85 -11.64 13.40 2.42
N GLN A 86 -10.49 12.74 2.64
CA GLN A 86 -9.67 12.93 3.82
C GLN A 86 -8.20 13.08 3.38
N PRO A 87 -7.80 14.26 2.91
CA PRO A 87 -6.46 14.45 2.33
C PRO A 87 -5.30 14.05 3.22
N THR A 88 -5.44 14.27 4.53
CA THR A 88 -4.38 13.88 5.47
C THR A 88 -4.23 12.38 5.56
N THR A 89 -5.32 11.63 5.37
CA THR A 89 -5.26 10.16 5.40
C THR A 89 -4.43 9.63 4.26
N MET A 90 -4.57 10.19 3.06
CA MET A 90 -3.76 9.78 1.91
C MET A 90 -2.27 10.00 2.20
N THR A 91 -1.93 11.19 2.71
CA THR A 91 -0.56 11.52 3.06
C THR A 91 -0.01 10.56 4.11
N ASP A 92 -0.79 10.29 5.15
CA ASP A 92 -0.39 9.39 6.23
C ASP A 92 -0.15 7.97 5.72
N LEU A 93 -1.01 7.48 4.83
CA LEU A 93 -0.87 6.15 4.25
C LEU A 93 0.41 6.05 3.41
N ILE A 94 0.68 7.06 2.61
CA ILE A 94 1.89 7.09 1.79
C ILE A 94 3.13 7.12 2.68
N ASP A 95 3.11 7.92 3.74
CA ASP A 95 4.21 7.98 4.70
C ASP A 95 4.46 6.62 5.36
N GLU A 96 3.41 5.97 5.82
CA GLU A 96 3.53 4.64 6.45
C GLU A 96 4.10 3.63 5.46
N PHE A 97 3.63 3.67 4.22
CA PHE A 97 4.14 2.78 3.19
C PHE A 97 5.63 3.02 2.95
N GLN A 98 6.03 4.28 2.80
CA GLN A 98 7.44 4.62 2.56
C GLN A 98 8.33 4.18 3.71
N LYS A 99 7.87 4.35 4.94
CA LYS A 99 8.64 3.89 6.11
C LYS A 99 8.84 2.38 6.07
N SER A 100 7.83 1.64 5.67
CA SER A 100 7.93 0.18 5.60
C SER A 100 8.91 -0.27 4.51
N GLN A 101 9.11 0.54 3.48
CA GLN A 101 10.06 0.23 2.40
C GLN A 101 11.50 0.51 2.81
N VAL A 102 11.71 1.49 3.67
CA VAL A 102 13.06 1.89 4.07
C VAL A 102 13.68 0.91 5.04
N GLN A 103 12.90 0.31 5.92
CA GLN A 103 13.41 -0.57 6.96
C GLN A 103 14.32 -1.70 6.48
N PRO A 104 13.98 -2.43 5.42
CA PRO A 104 14.82 -3.53 4.96
C PRO A 104 16.23 -3.10 4.55
N ASP A 105 16.40 -1.88 4.14
CA ASP A 105 17.68 -1.36 3.66
C ASP A 105 18.67 -1.14 4.77
N VAL A 106 18.17 -1.03 5.96
CA VAL A 106 19.04 -0.77 7.09
C VAL A 106 19.85 -1.98 7.50
N ASN A 107 19.79 -3.01 7.13
CA ASN A 107 20.41 -4.19 7.48
C ASN A 107 21.62 -4.56 6.99
N PRO A 108 21.58 -4.24 6.85
CA PRO A 108 22.32 -4.61 6.71
C PRO A 108 22.83 -4.99 6.85
N ASP A 109 23.07 -5.09 6.76
CA ASP A 109 23.45 -5.38 7.07
C ASP A 109 23.57 -5.70 7.16
N THR A 110 23.65 -5.77 7.12
CA THR A 110 23.72 -6.06 7.44
C THR A 110 23.62 -6.58 7.22
N ARG A 111 23.92 -6.73 7.30
CA ARG A 111 23.92 -7.08 7.17
C ARG A 111 24.16 -7.18 6.89
N GLY A 112 24.43 -7.18 6.90
CA GLY A 112 24.79 -6.99 6.84
C GLY A 112 24.84 -7.00 6.35
N LYS A 113 25.19 -7.14 6.18
CA LYS A 113 25.33 -7.00 5.88
C LYS A 113 25.40 -6.98 5.71
#